data_10ae07aa3ba746854a6c4c364a709231
#
_entry.id   10ae07aa3ba746854a6c4c364a709231
#
_cell.length_a   1.000
_cell.length_b   1.000
_cell.length_c   1.000
_cell.angle_alpha   90.00
_cell.angle_beta   90.00
_cell.angle_gamma   90.00
#
_symmetry.space_group_name_H-M   'P 1'
#
loop_
_entity.id
_entity.type
_entity.pdbx_description
1 polymer ?
#
loop_
_entity_poly.entity_id
_entity_poly.type
_entity_poly.pdbx_seq_one_letter_code
_entity_poly.pdbx_strand_id
1 'polypeptide(L)'
;IRHSYFDARQDIPAEQKRIGSIVITADKGLAGAYNHNIIKLEEEILAQPGIHKLFVVGELGRHYFAKHNVEIDTNFQYTVQKPTMHRARDIGWSVIDQFLAGELDEVYVVYTRMENSVQTDAEKLKLLPLEAKDFGSMKMPLNMYREAIELYPSADSVMDSIVPNYVIGMVYGCLVEAYASEHNARMMAMKAATDSAESLIRELSIVYNRARQAAITQEITEVCSGAKAQKQKRK
;
A
#
# COMPACT_ATOMS: atom_id res chain seq x y z
N ILE A 1 -32.54 1.76 14.78
CA ILE A 1 -32.02 3.15 14.79
C ILE A 1 -31.52 3.42 13.37
N ARG A 2 -32.24 4.28 12.62
CA ARG A 2 -31.77 4.75 11.30
C ARG A 2 -30.85 5.94 11.57
N HIS A 3 -29.59 5.68 11.83
CA HIS A 3 -28.58 6.72 11.92
C HIS A 3 -27.90 6.91 10.57
N SER A 4 -27.48 8.14 10.23
CA SER A 4 -26.86 8.51 8.96
C SER A 4 -25.59 7.69 8.61
N TYR A 5 -24.95 7.09 9.60
CA TYR A 5 -23.77 6.23 9.42
C TYR A 5 -24.09 4.75 9.12
N PHE A 6 -25.35 4.35 9.22
CA PHE A 6 -25.79 2.98 8.99
C PHE A 6 -26.72 2.91 7.78
N ASP A 7 -26.49 2.03 6.89
CA ASP A 7 -27.35 1.46 5.82
C ASP A 7 -28.43 2.33 5.16
N ALA A 8 -28.38 3.66 5.28
CA ALA A 8 -29.43 4.54 4.80
C ALA A 8 -29.57 4.65 3.26
N ARG A 9 -28.67 4.01 2.48
CA ARG A 9 -28.53 4.25 1.04
C ARG A 9 -28.47 2.98 0.18
N GLN A 10 -29.06 1.87 0.63
CA GLN A 10 -29.05 0.58 -0.08
C GLN A 10 -29.84 0.60 -1.40
N ASP A 11 -30.78 1.52 -1.58
CA ASP A 11 -31.67 1.56 -2.75
C ASP A 11 -31.07 2.30 -3.97
N ILE A 12 -29.83 2.78 -3.90
CA ILE A 12 -29.19 3.49 -5.02
C ILE A 12 -28.66 2.46 -6.03
N PRO A 13 -29.04 2.58 -7.34
CA PRO A 13 -28.48 1.75 -8.38
C PRO A 13 -26.95 1.80 -8.41
N ALA A 14 -26.30 0.67 -8.65
CA ALA A 14 -24.83 0.56 -8.61
C ALA A 14 -24.12 1.60 -9.49
N GLU A 15 -24.69 1.94 -10.65
CA GLU A 15 -24.14 2.91 -11.60
C GLU A 15 -24.17 4.36 -11.08
N GLN A 16 -25.06 4.67 -10.14
CA GLN A 16 -25.24 6.01 -9.56
C GLN A 16 -24.59 6.17 -8.20
N LYS A 17 -24.04 5.08 -7.63
CA LYS A 17 -23.34 5.13 -6.35
C LYS A 17 -22.06 5.95 -6.43
N ARG A 18 -21.90 6.87 -5.50
CA ARG A 18 -20.69 7.67 -5.35
C ARG A 18 -19.78 7.02 -4.33
N ILE A 19 -18.69 6.47 -4.82
CA ILE A 19 -17.76 5.64 -4.06
C ILE A 19 -16.49 6.43 -3.80
N GLY A 20 -16.15 6.66 -2.53
CA GLY A 20 -14.89 7.24 -2.09
C GLY A 20 -13.89 6.16 -1.73
N SER A 21 -12.71 6.19 -2.32
CA SER A 21 -11.60 5.28 -1.99
C SER A 21 -10.42 6.04 -1.40
N ILE A 22 -10.05 5.75 -0.14
CA ILE A 22 -8.79 6.21 0.46
C ILE A 22 -7.71 5.21 0.04
N VAL A 23 -6.81 5.61 -0.86
CA VAL A 23 -5.76 4.73 -1.39
C VAL A 23 -4.44 5.07 -0.74
N ILE A 24 -3.85 4.13 0.00
CA ILE A 24 -2.61 4.34 0.74
C ILE A 24 -1.44 3.73 -0.04
N THR A 25 -0.66 4.58 -0.69
CA THR A 25 0.56 4.22 -1.44
C THR A 25 1.80 4.79 -0.77
N ALA A 26 2.99 4.39 -1.19
CA ALA A 26 4.24 4.93 -0.69
C ALA A 26 4.57 6.33 -1.27
N ASP A 27 5.37 7.11 -0.54
CA ASP A 27 5.96 8.35 -1.04
C ASP A 27 7.19 8.09 -1.91
N LYS A 28 7.91 6.98 -1.68
CA LYS A 28 9.16 6.63 -2.36
C LYS A 28 9.10 5.22 -2.95
N GLY A 29 9.85 4.99 -4.01
CA GLY A 29 9.97 3.70 -4.66
C GLY A 29 10.86 2.70 -3.92
N LEU A 30 11.32 1.70 -4.66
CA LEU A 30 12.23 0.63 -4.22
C LEU A 30 11.61 -0.31 -3.17
N ALA A 31 10.29 -0.38 -3.09
CA ALA A 31 9.53 -1.26 -2.20
C ALA A 31 8.98 -2.50 -2.94
N GLY A 32 9.69 -3.00 -3.94
CA GLY A 32 9.22 -4.15 -4.72
C GLY A 32 7.86 -3.93 -5.37
N ALA A 33 6.97 -4.90 -5.24
CA ALA A 33 5.63 -4.86 -5.82
C ALA A 33 4.59 -4.09 -4.98
N TYR A 34 4.97 -3.52 -3.82
CA TYR A 34 4.07 -2.86 -2.87
C TYR A 34 3.08 -1.90 -3.55
N ASN A 35 3.58 -0.88 -4.24
CA ASN A 35 2.73 0.12 -4.89
C ASN A 35 1.94 -0.47 -6.07
N HIS A 36 2.56 -1.38 -6.83
CA HIS A 36 1.92 -2.01 -7.98
C HIS A 36 0.67 -2.81 -7.57
N ASN A 37 0.76 -3.56 -6.48
CA ASN A 37 -0.36 -4.37 -5.99
C ASN A 37 -1.55 -3.50 -5.54
N ILE A 38 -1.28 -2.39 -4.83
CA ILE A 38 -2.33 -1.44 -4.41
C ILE A 38 -2.97 -0.77 -5.62
N ILE A 39 -2.16 -0.29 -6.56
CA ILE A 39 -2.65 0.39 -7.77
C ILE A 39 -3.53 -0.58 -8.58
N LYS A 40 -3.07 -1.82 -8.77
CA LYS A 40 -3.83 -2.84 -9.49
C LYS A 40 -5.18 -3.13 -8.82
N LEU A 41 -5.21 -3.27 -7.50
CA LEU A 41 -6.46 -3.48 -6.77
C LEU A 41 -7.41 -2.29 -6.94
N GLU A 42 -6.89 -1.06 -6.88
CA GLU A 42 -7.72 0.12 -7.08
C GLU A 42 -8.23 0.24 -8.52
N GLU A 43 -7.44 -0.12 -9.53
CA GLU A 43 -7.91 -0.18 -10.92
C GLU A 43 -9.05 -1.19 -11.09
N GLU A 44 -9.00 -2.34 -10.41
CA GLU A 44 -10.09 -3.32 -10.39
C GLU A 44 -11.36 -2.76 -9.72
N ILE A 45 -11.20 -1.90 -8.71
CA ILE A 45 -12.32 -1.21 -8.05
C ILE A 45 -12.90 -0.13 -8.98
N LEU A 46 -12.06 0.66 -9.62
CA LEU A 46 -12.48 1.71 -10.57
C LEU A 46 -13.19 1.14 -11.80
N ALA A 47 -12.91 -0.09 -12.16
CA ALA A 47 -13.62 -0.80 -13.25
C ALA A 47 -15.05 -1.22 -12.89
N GLN A 48 -15.43 -1.17 -11.59
CA GLN A 48 -16.79 -1.47 -11.15
C GLN A 48 -17.74 -0.30 -11.47
N PRO A 49 -19.04 -0.57 -11.68
CA PRO A 49 -19.99 0.48 -11.94
C PRO A 49 -20.12 1.42 -10.74
N GLY A 50 -20.13 2.74 -11.01
CA GLY A 50 -20.24 3.77 -9.99
C GLY A 50 -19.50 5.05 -10.36
N ILE A 51 -19.68 6.08 -9.58
CA ILE A 51 -18.93 7.34 -9.66
C ILE A 51 -17.84 7.29 -8.59
N HIS A 52 -16.59 7.18 -9.02
CA HIS A 52 -15.45 6.98 -8.12
C HIS A 52 -14.74 8.31 -7.87
N LYS A 53 -14.42 8.58 -6.59
CA LYS A 53 -13.57 9.68 -6.15
C LYS A 53 -12.42 9.15 -5.31
N LEU A 54 -11.19 9.48 -5.68
CA LEU A 54 -10.00 9.00 -4.99
C LEU A 54 -9.44 10.02 -4.00
N PHE A 55 -9.10 9.53 -2.81
CA PHE A 55 -8.38 10.22 -1.75
C PHE A 55 -7.00 9.57 -1.60
N VAL A 56 -6.03 10.05 -2.36
CA VAL A 56 -4.74 9.37 -2.46
C VAL A 56 -3.76 9.86 -1.40
N VAL A 57 -3.31 8.95 -0.54
CA VAL A 57 -2.21 9.14 0.43
C VAL A 57 -0.94 8.59 -0.20
N GLY A 58 0.11 9.39 -0.25
CA GLY A 58 1.40 9.04 -0.85
C GLY A 58 1.61 9.59 -2.26
N GLU A 59 2.85 9.98 -2.53
CA GLU A 59 3.23 10.67 -3.77
C GLU A 59 3.15 9.78 -5.01
N LEU A 60 3.54 8.50 -4.89
CA LEU A 60 3.58 7.60 -6.04
C LEU A 60 2.19 7.32 -6.62
N GLY A 61 1.22 7.04 -5.75
CA GLY A 61 -0.17 6.84 -6.18
C GLY A 61 -0.74 8.11 -6.79
N ARG A 62 -0.48 9.26 -6.19
CA ARG A 62 -0.95 10.56 -6.70
C ARG A 62 -0.45 10.83 -8.11
N HIS A 63 0.86 10.64 -8.35
CA HIS A 63 1.43 10.77 -9.69
C HIS A 63 0.86 9.77 -10.69
N TYR A 64 0.62 8.53 -10.25
CA TYR A 64 0.07 7.49 -11.11
C TYR A 64 -1.35 7.83 -11.57
N PHE A 65 -2.27 8.07 -10.65
CA PHE A 65 -3.67 8.31 -10.97
C PHE A 65 -3.90 9.64 -11.68
N ALA A 66 -3.14 10.70 -11.33
CA ALA A 66 -3.18 11.97 -12.06
C ALA A 66 -2.80 11.80 -13.55
N LYS A 67 -1.83 10.95 -13.86
CA LYS A 67 -1.42 10.65 -15.23
C LYS A 67 -2.49 9.87 -16.02
N HIS A 68 -3.32 9.10 -15.34
CA HIS A 68 -4.39 8.29 -15.96
C HIS A 68 -5.74 8.99 -15.99
N ASN A 69 -5.79 10.31 -15.71
CA ASN A 69 -7.01 11.13 -15.72
C ASN A 69 -8.13 10.60 -14.80
N VAL A 70 -7.77 9.99 -13.69
CA VAL A 70 -8.71 9.60 -12.64
C VAL A 70 -9.00 10.80 -11.75
N GLU A 71 -10.25 11.00 -11.36
CA GLU A 71 -10.63 12.11 -10.47
C GLU A 71 -10.04 11.89 -9.07
N ILE A 72 -9.09 12.76 -8.70
CA ILE A 72 -8.44 12.76 -7.39
C ILE A 72 -8.87 14.02 -6.64
N ASP A 73 -9.15 13.91 -5.36
CA ASP A 73 -9.35 15.09 -4.52
C ASP A 73 -8.04 15.88 -4.38
N THR A 74 -7.99 17.05 -5.02
CA THR A 74 -6.78 17.88 -5.10
C THR A 74 -6.42 18.54 -3.77
N ASN A 75 -7.38 18.67 -2.86
CA ASN A 75 -7.16 19.21 -1.52
C ASN A 75 -6.57 18.18 -0.55
N PHE A 76 -6.61 16.91 -0.95
CA PHE A 76 -6.16 15.77 -0.17
C PHE A 76 -4.68 15.48 -0.44
N GLN A 77 -3.77 16.19 0.24
CA GLN A 77 -2.32 16.07 0.05
C GLN A 77 -1.64 15.53 1.31
N TYR A 78 -1.81 14.24 1.57
CA TYR A 78 -1.18 13.58 2.71
C TYR A 78 -0.05 12.64 2.28
N THR A 79 1.03 12.63 3.07
CA THR A 79 2.16 11.72 2.91
C THR A 79 2.05 10.57 3.91
N VAL A 80 2.65 9.43 3.60
CA VAL A 80 2.62 8.22 4.48
C VAL A 80 3.68 8.31 5.59
N GLN A 81 4.58 9.30 5.55
CA GLN A 81 5.67 9.41 6.52
C GLN A 81 5.15 9.61 7.93
N LYS A 82 5.53 8.72 8.84
CA LYS A 82 5.19 8.73 10.27
C LYS A 82 3.68 8.88 10.51
N PRO A 83 2.91 7.79 10.43
CA PRO A 83 1.49 7.82 10.71
C PRO A 83 1.24 8.34 12.13
N THR A 84 0.38 9.36 12.26
CA THR A 84 -0.03 9.95 13.54
C THR A 84 -1.54 9.97 13.63
N MET A 85 -2.07 9.91 14.85
CA MET A 85 -3.51 10.02 15.07
C MET A 85 -4.08 11.36 14.57
N HIS A 86 -3.30 12.44 14.63
CA HIS A 86 -3.70 13.75 14.11
C HIS A 86 -3.95 13.66 12.59
N ARG A 87 -3.01 13.08 11.85
CA ARG A 87 -3.15 12.90 10.40
C ARG A 87 -4.31 11.97 10.03
N ALA A 88 -4.49 10.87 10.77
CA ALA A 88 -5.64 10.00 10.59
C ALA A 88 -6.96 10.71 10.85
N ARG A 89 -6.98 11.66 11.79
CA ARG A 89 -8.16 12.50 12.08
C ARG A 89 -8.46 13.44 10.91
N ASP A 90 -7.45 14.11 10.37
CA ASP A 90 -7.64 15.02 9.23
C ASP A 90 -8.18 14.27 8.01
N ILE A 91 -7.59 13.11 7.71
CA ILE A 91 -8.03 12.21 6.63
C ILE A 91 -9.46 11.72 6.90
N GLY A 92 -9.73 11.21 8.10
CA GLY A 92 -11.03 10.66 8.47
C GLY A 92 -12.14 11.70 8.38
N TRP A 93 -11.94 12.90 8.93
CA TRP A 93 -12.94 13.97 8.86
C TRP A 93 -13.20 14.43 7.44
N SER A 94 -12.18 14.60 6.60
CA SER A 94 -12.35 14.99 5.21
C SER A 94 -13.31 14.07 4.46
N VAL A 95 -13.30 12.77 4.76
CA VAL A 95 -14.16 11.78 4.10
C VAL A 95 -15.50 11.63 4.79
N ILE A 96 -15.55 11.71 6.14
CA ILE A 96 -16.79 11.67 6.92
C ILE A 96 -17.68 12.84 6.54
N ASP A 97 -17.14 14.06 6.44
CA ASP A 97 -17.90 15.26 6.09
C ASP A 97 -18.55 15.12 4.71
N GLN A 98 -17.85 14.62 3.71
CA GLN A 98 -18.39 14.37 2.38
C GLN A 98 -19.44 13.26 2.37
N PHE A 99 -19.26 12.22 3.19
CA PHE A 99 -20.27 11.17 3.38
C PHE A 99 -21.55 11.73 4.02
N LEU A 100 -21.43 12.53 5.09
CA LEU A 100 -22.58 13.16 5.76
C LEU A 100 -23.27 14.20 4.88
N ALA A 101 -22.52 14.96 4.10
CA ALA A 101 -23.06 15.90 3.12
C ALA A 101 -23.80 15.19 1.96
N GLY A 102 -23.68 13.86 1.87
CA GLY A 102 -24.29 13.08 0.81
C GLY A 102 -23.55 13.18 -0.51
N GLU A 103 -22.30 13.59 -0.52
CA GLU A 103 -21.43 13.58 -1.70
C GLU A 103 -20.86 12.17 -1.98
N LEU A 104 -20.77 11.34 -0.94
CA LEU A 104 -20.34 9.94 -1.01
C LEU A 104 -21.43 9.03 -0.43
N ASP A 105 -21.62 7.87 -1.06
CA ASP A 105 -22.59 6.86 -0.63
C ASP A 105 -21.88 5.67 0.04
N GLU A 106 -20.65 5.38 -0.39
CA GLU A 106 -19.80 4.37 0.21
C GLU A 106 -18.35 4.88 0.33
N VAL A 107 -17.66 4.45 1.39
CA VAL A 107 -16.26 4.81 1.65
C VAL A 107 -15.46 3.58 1.95
N TYR A 108 -14.33 3.44 1.25
CA TYR A 108 -13.39 2.33 1.41
C TYR A 108 -11.98 2.84 1.70
N VAL A 109 -11.17 1.99 2.34
CA VAL A 109 -9.72 2.15 2.39
C VAL A 109 -9.08 1.01 1.62
N VAL A 110 -8.14 1.35 0.75
CA VAL A 110 -7.29 0.39 0.04
C VAL A 110 -5.87 0.55 0.56
N TYR A 111 -5.36 -0.49 1.19
CA TYR A 111 -4.07 -0.49 1.87
C TYR A 111 -3.39 -1.85 1.77
N THR A 112 -2.13 -1.93 2.15
CA THR A 112 -1.43 -3.22 2.22
C THR A 112 -1.43 -3.73 3.65
N ARG A 113 -1.97 -4.93 3.83
CA ARG A 113 -1.92 -5.69 5.06
C ARG A 113 -0.71 -6.62 5.07
N MET A 114 -0.06 -6.71 6.21
CA MET A 114 1.05 -7.64 6.42
C MET A 114 0.56 -8.88 7.16
N GLU A 115 0.43 -10.00 6.46
CA GLU A 115 0.10 -11.28 7.09
C GLU A 115 1.28 -11.85 7.88
N ASN A 116 2.47 -11.72 7.30
CA ASN A 116 3.74 -12.10 7.94
C ASN A 116 4.90 -11.32 7.29
N SER A 117 6.12 -11.53 7.78
CA SER A 117 7.30 -10.80 7.29
C SER A 117 7.64 -11.01 5.81
N VAL A 118 7.04 -12.00 5.15
CA VAL A 118 7.30 -12.34 3.74
C VAL A 118 6.09 -12.01 2.87
N GLN A 119 4.87 -12.16 3.41
CA GLN A 119 3.62 -12.03 2.66
C GLN A 119 2.90 -10.75 3.05
N THR A 120 2.63 -9.94 2.05
CA THR A 120 1.84 -8.70 2.16
C THR A 120 0.82 -8.68 1.04
N ASP A 121 -0.44 -8.44 1.40
CA ASP A 121 -1.56 -8.43 0.46
C ASP A 121 -2.23 -7.05 0.44
N ALA A 122 -2.63 -6.60 -0.75
CA ALA A 122 -3.45 -5.41 -0.90
C ALA A 122 -4.89 -5.76 -0.56
N GLU A 123 -5.50 -5.02 0.36
CA GLU A 123 -6.86 -5.24 0.83
C GLU A 123 -7.73 -4.00 0.66
N LYS A 124 -9.04 -4.25 0.44
CA LYS A 124 -10.10 -3.26 0.45
C LYS A 124 -10.92 -3.41 1.72
N LEU A 125 -10.96 -2.37 2.54
CA LEU A 125 -11.74 -2.33 3.77
C LEU A 125 -12.87 -1.30 3.63
N LYS A 126 -14.11 -1.70 3.90
CA LYS A 126 -15.25 -0.78 3.95
C LYS A 126 -15.23 0.01 5.26
N LEU A 127 -15.28 1.34 5.17
CA LEU A 127 -15.37 2.22 6.33
C LEU A 127 -16.80 2.70 6.59
N LEU A 128 -17.52 3.10 5.53
CA LEU A 128 -18.88 3.63 5.60
C LEU A 128 -19.69 3.15 4.40
N PRO A 129 -21.02 2.97 4.54
CA PRO A 129 -21.75 2.93 5.80
C PRO A 129 -21.36 1.72 6.66
N LEU A 130 -21.58 1.83 7.96
CA LEU A 130 -21.37 0.71 8.89
C LEU A 130 -22.52 -0.28 8.74
N GLU A 131 -22.20 -1.56 8.75
CA GLU A 131 -23.21 -2.62 8.74
C GLU A 131 -23.27 -3.34 10.08
N ALA A 132 -24.49 -3.61 10.56
CA ALA A 132 -24.69 -4.30 11.84
C ALA A 132 -24.00 -5.67 11.89
N LYS A 133 -23.84 -6.34 10.72
CA LYS A 133 -23.14 -7.62 10.60
C LYS A 133 -21.64 -7.52 10.92
N ASP A 134 -21.01 -6.36 10.71
CA ASP A 134 -19.59 -6.15 10.96
C ASP A 134 -19.26 -6.23 12.47
N PHE A 135 -20.27 -5.98 13.30
CA PHE A 135 -20.18 -6.05 14.78
C PHE A 135 -20.74 -7.35 15.36
N GLY A 136 -21.41 -8.18 14.54
CA GLY A 136 -22.15 -9.38 14.99
C GLY A 136 -21.29 -10.58 15.38
N SER A 137 -19.97 -10.54 15.10
CA SER A 137 -19.07 -11.66 15.42
C SER A 137 -18.51 -11.65 16.85
N MET A 138 -18.78 -10.63 17.65
CA MET A 138 -18.47 -10.67 19.08
C MET A 138 -19.37 -11.68 19.75
N LYS A 139 -18.86 -12.91 19.97
CA LYS A 139 -19.46 -13.88 20.87
C LYS A 139 -19.47 -13.28 22.28
N MET A 140 -20.57 -12.62 22.66
CA MET A 140 -20.75 -12.22 24.05
C MET A 140 -20.66 -13.46 24.93
N PRO A 141 -19.82 -13.45 25.97
CA PRO A 141 -19.82 -14.54 26.93
C PRO A 141 -21.26 -14.75 27.48
N LEU A 142 -21.71 -16.00 27.52
CA LEU A 142 -23.07 -16.38 27.92
C LEU A 142 -23.49 -15.87 29.32
N ASN A 143 -22.54 -15.39 30.13
CA ASN A 143 -22.73 -14.91 31.49
C ASN A 143 -22.78 -13.39 31.66
N MET A 144 -22.77 -12.62 30.58
CA MET A 144 -23.02 -11.18 30.68
C MET A 144 -24.53 -10.97 30.90
N TYR A 145 -24.90 -10.49 32.10
CA TYR A 145 -26.22 -9.93 32.33
C TYR A 145 -26.50 -8.87 31.29
N ARG A 146 -27.65 -8.97 30.61
CA ARG A 146 -28.13 -7.92 29.72
C ARG A 146 -28.57 -6.73 30.56
N GLU A 147 -27.65 -5.93 31.02
CA GLU A 147 -28.00 -4.63 31.57
C GLU A 147 -28.55 -3.79 30.41
N ALA A 148 -29.70 -3.16 30.66
CA ALA A 148 -30.23 -2.19 29.69
C ALA A 148 -29.24 -1.02 29.63
N ILE A 149 -28.56 -0.88 28.50
CA ILE A 149 -27.63 0.24 28.29
C ILE A 149 -28.49 1.48 28.04
N GLU A 150 -28.45 2.43 28.95
CA GLU A 150 -29.05 3.74 28.78
C GLU A 150 -28.05 4.65 28.10
N LEU A 151 -28.45 5.22 26.94
CA LEU A 151 -27.61 6.15 26.16
C LEU A 151 -28.06 7.58 26.45
N TYR A 152 -27.16 8.39 27.02
CA TYR A 152 -27.44 9.78 27.39
C TYR A 152 -26.61 10.73 26.50
N PRO A 153 -27.18 11.83 25.96
CA PRO A 153 -28.60 12.25 26.06
C PRO A 153 -29.53 11.50 25.13
N SER A 154 -29.03 10.88 24.06
CA SER A 154 -29.78 10.06 23.10
C SER A 154 -28.86 9.09 22.38
N ALA A 155 -29.42 8.04 21.77
CA ALA A 155 -28.66 7.09 20.96
C ALA A 155 -27.96 7.78 19.77
N ASP A 156 -28.63 8.73 19.14
CA ASP A 156 -28.09 9.45 17.97
C ASP A 156 -26.89 10.32 18.37
N SER A 157 -26.98 11.06 19.50
CA SER A 157 -25.87 11.89 20.00
C SER A 157 -24.65 11.05 20.37
N VAL A 158 -24.86 9.88 20.92
CA VAL A 158 -23.78 8.94 21.27
C VAL A 158 -23.15 8.39 20.00
N MET A 159 -23.93 8.04 18.97
CA MET A 159 -23.43 7.57 17.68
C MET A 159 -22.64 8.65 16.93
N ASP A 160 -23.12 9.90 16.95
CA ASP A 160 -22.38 11.06 16.37
C ASP A 160 -20.99 11.26 17.00
N SER A 161 -20.83 10.85 18.23
CA SER A 161 -19.54 10.93 18.93
C SER A 161 -18.65 9.70 18.72
N ILE A 162 -19.23 8.49 18.72
CA ILE A 162 -18.47 7.24 18.67
C ILE A 162 -18.03 6.89 17.24
N VAL A 163 -18.93 7.02 16.27
CA VAL A 163 -18.67 6.56 14.89
C VAL A 163 -17.51 7.29 14.24
N PRO A 164 -17.37 8.63 14.32
CA PRO A 164 -16.19 9.31 13.79
C PRO A 164 -14.88 8.82 14.42
N ASN A 165 -14.87 8.61 15.75
CA ASN A 165 -13.70 8.10 16.43
C ASN A 165 -13.34 6.67 16.01
N TYR A 166 -14.34 5.82 15.76
CA TYR A 166 -14.15 4.48 15.22
C TYR A 166 -13.52 4.53 13.82
N VAL A 167 -14.10 5.33 12.91
CA VAL A 167 -13.59 5.47 11.53
C VAL A 167 -12.17 6.02 11.52
N ILE A 168 -11.89 7.05 12.33
CA ILE A 168 -10.54 7.61 12.48
C ILE A 168 -9.56 6.56 13.01
N GLY A 169 -9.99 5.75 13.98
CA GLY A 169 -9.19 4.63 14.52
C GLY A 169 -8.86 3.59 13.47
N MET A 170 -9.83 3.24 12.61
CA MET A 170 -9.64 2.32 11.48
C MET A 170 -8.67 2.89 10.44
N VAL A 171 -8.83 4.16 10.05
CA VAL A 171 -7.90 4.85 9.15
C VAL A 171 -6.48 4.86 9.74
N TYR A 172 -6.35 5.15 11.04
CA TYR A 172 -5.05 5.12 11.71
C TYR A 172 -4.40 3.73 11.66
N GLY A 173 -5.18 2.68 11.96
CA GLY A 173 -4.73 1.28 11.84
C GLY A 173 -4.22 0.95 10.45
N CYS A 174 -4.99 1.30 9.40
CA CYS A 174 -4.58 1.10 8.00
C CYS A 174 -3.31 1.88 7.63
N LEU A 175 -3.15 3.13 8.12
CA LEU A 175 -1.94 3.92 7.89
C LEU A 175 -0.70 3.30 8.53
N VAL A 176 -0.83 2.82 9.78
CA VAL A 176 0.29 2.18 10.51
C VAL A 176 0.68 0.87 9.84
N GLU A 177 -0.29 0.06 9.45
CA GLU A 177 -0.07 -1.22 8.80
C GLU A 177 0.53 -1.07 7.41
N ALA A 178 0.03 -0.12 6.62
CA ALA A 178 0.60 0.24 5.32
C ALA A 178 2.04 0.72 5.44
N TYR A 179 2.35 1.56 6.44
CA TYR A 179 3.70 2.04 6.71
C TYR A 179 4.65 0.89 7.07
N ALA A 180 4.23 -0.02 7.96
CA ALA A 180 5.02 -1.19 8.33
C ALA A 180 5.26 -2.11 7.12
N SER A 181 4.22 -2.38 6.32
CA SER A 181 4.28 -3.20 5.11
C SER A 181 5.21 -2.60 4.06
N GLU A 182 5.14 -1.27 3.83
CA GLU A 182 6.03 -0.55 2.91
C GLU A 182 7.50 -0.72 3.29
N HIS A 183 7.81 -0.51 4.57
CA HIS A 183 9.18 -0.63 5.06
C HIS A 183 9.70 -2.07 4.98
N ASN A 184 8.86 -3.04 5.31
CA ASN A 184 9.21 -4.45 5.18
C ASN A 184 9.45 -4.84 3.71
N ALA A 185 8.57 -4.45 2.81
CA ALA A 185 8.71 -4.71 1.37
C ALA A 185 10.00 -4.07 0.81
N ARG A 186 10.32 -2.84 1.24
CA ARG A 186 11.57 -2.17 0.86
C ARG A 186 12.80 -2.90 1.38
N MET A 187 12.79 -3.33 2.64
CA MET A 187 13.89 -4.08 3.24
C MET A 187 14.15 -5.39 2.48
N MET A 188 13.10 -6.14 2.15
CA MET A 188 13.20 -7.38 1.39
C MET A 188 13.71 -7.16 -0.03
N ALA A 189 13.20 -6.13 -0.73
CA ALA A 189 13.64 -5.77 -2.07
C ALA A 189 15.12 -5.35 -2.10
N MET A 190 15.57 -4.55 -1.13
CA MET A 190 16.95 -4.14 -1.01
C MET A 190 17.88 -5.29 -0.69
N LYS A 191 17.46 -6.22 0.20
CA LYS A 191 18.23 -7.43 0.49
C LYS A 191 18.41 -8.28 -0.76
N ALA A 192 17.31 -8.56 -1.49
CA ALA A 192 17.38 -9.33 -2.75
C ALA A 192 18.29 -8.65 -3.80
N ALA A 193 18.26 -7.32 -3.90
CA ALA A 193 19.14 -6.58 -4.78
C ALA A 193 20.62 -6.70 -4.39
N THR A 194 20.93 -6.67 -3.08
CA THR A 194 22.29 -6.85 -2.56
C THR A 194 22.81 -8.25 -2.84
N ASP A 195 22.01 -9.28 -2.55
CA ASP A 195 22.37 -10.68 -2.79
C ASP A 195 22.63 -10.94 -4.30
N SER A 196 21.81 -10.34 -5.17
CA SER A 196 22.00 -10.41 -6.62
C SER A 196 23.29 -9.68 -7.08
N ALA A 197 23.57 -8.51 -6.52
CA ALA A 197 24.79 -7.76 -6.83
C ALA A 197 26.06 -8.53 -6.40
N GLU A 198 26.06 -9.16 -5.23
CA GLU A 198 27.16 -10.00 -4.78
C GLU A 198 27.39 -11.20 -5.71
N SER A 199 26.33 -11.84 -6.18
CA SER A 199 26.41 -12.94 -7.15
C SER A 199 27.06 -12.49 -8.46
N LEU A 200 26.59 -11.35 -9.01
CA LEU A 200 27.17 -10.76 -10.22
C LEU A 200 28.65 -10.39 -10.06
N ILE A 201 29.06 -9.85 -8.90
CA ILE A 201 30.45 -9.52 -8.63
C ILE A 201 31.31 -10.80 -8.64
N ARG A 202 30.84 -11.91 -8.05
CA ARG A 202 31.55 -13.20 -8.08
C ARG A 202 31.72 -13.71 -9.51
N GLU A 203 30.64 -13.71 -10.30
CA GLU A 203 30.68 -14.13 -11.70
C GLU A 203 31.66 -13.30 -12.53
N LEU A 204 31.57 -11.98 -12.43
CA LEU A 204 32.46 -11.05 -13.13
C LEU A 204 33.92 -11.23 -12.69
N SER A 205 34.18 -11.49 -11.41
CA SER A 205 35.53 -11.77 -10.90
C SER A 205 36.14 -13.03 -11.52
N ILE A 206 35.34 -14.09 -11.71
CA ILE A 206 35.78 -15.32 -12.37
C ILE A 206 36.12 -15.03 -13.83
N VAL A 207 35.24 -14.32 -14.56
CA VAL A 207 35.47 -13.95 -15.97
C VAL A 207 36.70 -13.07 -16.12
N TYR A 208 36.85 -12.07 -15.25
CA TYR A 208 38.02 -11.20 -15.23
C TYR A 208 39.34 -11.98 -15.01
N ASN A 209 39.36 -12.85 -13.99
CA ASN A 209 40.57 -13.65 -13.70
C ASN A 209 40.89 -14.60 -14.83
N ARG A 210 39.92 -15.20 -15.49
CA ARG A 210 40.13 -16.05 -16.68
C ARG A 210 40.73 -15.25 -17.83
N ALA A 211 40.16 -14.08 -18.12
CA ALA A 211 40.67 -13.19 -19.18
C ALA A 211 42.11 -12.73 -18.88
N ARG A 212 42.36 -12.33 -17.63
CA ARG A 212 43.72 -11.94 -17.17
C ARG A 212 44.71 -13.05 -17.35
N GLN A 213 44.37 -14.29 -16.92
CA GLN A 213 45.27 -15.44 -17.09
C GLN A 213 45.54 -15.76 -18.56
N ALA A 214 44.49 -15.66 -19.42
CA ALA A 214 44.67 -15.88 -20.86
C ALA A 214 45.61 -14.84 -21.48
N ALA A 215 45.49 -13.57 -21.10
CA ALA A 215 46.37 -12.50 -21.58
C ALA A 215 47.80 -12.73 -21.15
N ILE A 216 48.05 -13.03 -19.87
CA ILE A 216 49.38 -13.34 -19.36
C ILE A 216 49.99 -14.57 -20.08
N THR A 217 49.20 -15.62 -20.29
CA THR A 217 49.67 -16.84 -21.01
C THR A 217 50.02 -16.51 -22.45
N GLN A 218 49.25 -15.65 -23.14
CA GLN A 218 49.54 -15.20 -24.48
C GLN A 218 50.84 -14.42 -24.54
N GLU A 219 51.04 -13.45 -23.65
CA GLU A 219 52.30 -12.67 -23.58
C GLU A 219 53.52 -13.56 -23.38
N ILE A 220 53.44 -14.52 -22.43
CA ILE A 220 54.53 -15.49 -22.17
C ILE A 220 54.79 -16.34 -23.42
N THR A 221 53.77 -16.79 -24.10
CA THR A 221 53.88 -17.58 -25.35
C THR A 221 54.52 -16.81 -26.47
N GLU A 222 54.20 -15.53 -26.64
CA GLU A 222 54.77 -14.62 -27.63
C GLU A 222 56.26 -14.41 -27.34
N VAL A 223 56.64 -14.13 -26.09
CA VAL A 223 58.04 -13.95 -25.67
C VAL A 223 58.85 -15.23 -25.91
N CYS A 224 58.31 -16.38 -25.51
CA CYS A 224 58.99 -17.67 -25.71
C CYS A 224 59.17 -18.05 -27.18
N SER A 225 58.16 -17.76 -27.99
CA SER A 225 58.18 -18.00 -29.43
C SER A 225 59.20 -17.08 -30.14
N GLY A 226 59.23 -15.80 -29.77
CA GLY A 226 60.22 -14.82 -30.26
C GLY A 226 61.65 -15.23 -29.91
N ALA A 227 61.90 -15.68 -28.65
CA ALA A 227 63.19 -16.15 -28.22
C ALA A 227 63.64 -17.42 -28.97
N LYS A 228 62.75 -18.38 -29.26
CA LYS A 228 63.05 -19.56 -30.10
C LYS A 228 63.39 -19.19 -31.54
N ALA A 229 62.62 -18.28 -32.16
CA ALA A 229 62.90 -17.81 -33.54
C ALA A 229 64.25 -17.10 -33.65
N GLN A 230 64.63 -16.32 -32.64
CA GLN A 230 65.93 -15.65 -32.60
C GLN A 230 67.13 -16.61 -32.45
N LYS A 231 66.96 -17.67 -31.65
CA LYS A 231 67.95 -18.75 -31.52
C LYS A 231 68.15 -19.56 -32.82
N GLN A 232 67.08 -19.77 -33.58
CA GLN A 232 67.17 -20.44 -34.91
C GLN A 232 67.84 -19.62 -35.99
N LYS A 233 67.70 -18.26 -35.94
CA LYS A 233 68.41 -17.37 -36.89
C LYS A 233 69.90 -17.20 -36.58
N ARG A 234 70.38 -17.61 -35.41
CA ARG A 234 71.81 -17.51 -35.02
C ARG A 234 72.61 -18.81 -35.24
N LYS A 235 71.96 -19.86 -35.71
CA LYS A 235 72.61 -21.08 -36.26
C LYS A 235 72.57 -21.04 -37.78
#